data_45a623e20dfcfecc03dfa5a41c1eb8f0
#
_entry.id   45a623e20dfcfecc03dfa5a41c1eb8f0
#
_cell.length_a   1.000
_cell.length_b   1.000
_cell.length_c   1.000
_cell.angle_alpha   90.00
_cell.angle_beta   90.00
_cell.angle_gamma   90.00
#
_symmetry.space_group_name_H-M   'P 1'
#
loop_
_entity.id
_entity.type
_entity.pdbx_description
1 polymer ?
#
loop_
_entity_poly.entity_id
_entity_poly.type
_entity_poly.pdbx_seq_one_letter_code
_entity_poly.pdbx_strand_id
1 'polypeptide(L)'
;MWPAPDDACQTRTSVEQRCTEEAIYERMKPFVGENAQPLPPLYGDEHIAYLRRLLQPLPAPYVTFDSNRAWMLYWIAHSLDLLRAPLRGALQARAISTLLHFQSPHGGFGGGPAQMGHLMSTYAAVCALAILGLSLIHIS
;
A
#
# COMPACT_ATOMS: atom_id res chain seq x y z
N MET A 1 5.50 13.51 24.07
CA MET A 1 5.49 14.79 23.33
C MET A 1 6.50 14.64 22.19
N TRP A 2 6.06 14.73 20.96
CA TRP A 2 6.97 14.73 19.79
C TRP A 2 7.75 16.05 19.84
N PRO A 3 9.07 16.08 19.71
CA PRO A 3 9.81 17.34 19.70
C PRO A 3 9.31 18.17 18.53
N ALA A 4 8.89 19.41 18.81
CA ALA A 4 8.56 20.36 17.76
C ALA A 4 9.81 20.53 16.88
N PRO A 5 9.68 20.46 15.53
CA PRO A 5 10.79 20.78 14.67
C PRO A 5 11.22 22.23 14.95
N ASP A 6 12.53 22.43 15.06
CA ASP A 6 13.15 23.73 15.30
C ASP A 6 13.09 24.58 14.00
N ASP A 7 11.87 24.77 13.51
CA ASP A 7 11.60 25.49 12.28
C ASP A 7 11.46 26.98 12.58
N ALA A 8 12.56 27.70 12.46
CA ALA A 8 12.58 29.16 12.49
C ALA A 8 11.74 29.78 11.35
N CYS A 9 11.32 29.01 10.35
CA CYS A 9 10.50 29.43 9.23
C CYS A 9 9.20 28.66 9.15
N GLN A 10 8.07 29.32 9.39
CA GLN A 10 6.75 28.72 9.21
C GLN A 10 6.37 28.74 7.73
N THR A 11 6.30 27.56 7.12
CA THR A 11 5.72 27.35 5.80
C THR A 11 4.28 26.87 5.92
N ARG A 12 3.49 26.96 4.84
CA ARG A 12 2.15 26.37 4.80
C ARG A 12 2.18 24.89 5.16
N THR A 13 3.15 24.15 4.64
CA THR A 13 3.32 22.72 4.91
C THR A 13 3.60 22.44 6.40
N SER A 14 4.48 23.24 7.05
CA SER A 14 4.77 23.03 8.47
C SER A 14 3.59 23.36 9.38
N VAL A 15 2.73 24.31 8.98
CA VAL A 15 1.47 24.59 9.69
C VAL A 15 0.48 23.43 9.55
N GLU A 16 0.27 22.94 8.32
CA GLU A 16 -0.62 21.80 8.03
C GLU A 16 -0.15 20.52 8.75
N GLN A 17 1.17 20.28 8.79
CA GLN A 17 1.76 19.18 9.56
C GLN A 17 1.44 19.29 11.04
N ARG A 18 1.67 20.46 11.65
CA ARG A 18 1.40 20.68 13.07
C ARG A 18 -0.07 20.47 13.41
N CYS A 19 -0.99 20.99 12.61
CA CYS A 19 -2.42 20.76 12.81
C CYS A 19 -2.77 19.26 12.75
N THR A 20 -2.13 18.50 11.86
CA THR A 20 -2.33 17.05 11.75
C THR A 20 -1.77 16.32 12.97
N GLU A 21 -0.57 16.68 13.41
CA GLU A 21 0.07 16.10 14.60
C GLU A 21 -0.76 16.36 15.88
N GLU A 22 -1.26 17.58 16.06
CA GLU A 22 -2.15 17.93 17.16
C GLU A 22 -3.45 17.12 17.15
N ALA A 23 -4.07 16.99 15.99
CA ALA A 23 -5.29 16.19 15.83
C ALA A 23 -5.07 14.69 16.13
N ILE A 24 -3.93 14.15 15.74
CA ILE A 24 -3.53 12.77 16.05
C ILE A 24 -3.26 12.64 17.56
N TYR A 25 -2.50 13.56 18.13
CA TYR A 25 -2.17 13.55 19.55
C TYR A 25 -3.42 13.57 20.43
N GLU A 26 -4.38 14.45 20.17
CA GLU A 26 -5.63 14.52 20.94
C GLU A 26 -6.43 13.19 20.85
N ARG A 27 -6.43 12.52 19.70
CA ARG A 27 -7.08 11.22 19.55
C ARG A 27 -6.33 10.08 20.26
N MET A 28 -5.01 10.16 20.33
CA MET A 28 -4.18 9.15 20.99
C MET A 28 -4.07 9.34 22.51
N LYS A 29 -4.34 10.54 22.99
CA LYS A 29 -4.23 10.92 24.41
C LYS A 29 -4.90 9.95 25.40
N PRO A 30 -6.12 9.41 25.12
CA PRO A 30 -6.73 8.43 26.01
C PRO A 30 -5.97 7.10 26.11
N PHE A 31 -5.10 6.80 25.16
CA PHE A 31 -4.38 5.53 25.02
C PHE A 31 -2.90 5.61 25.43
N VAL A 32 -2.46 6.75 25.99
CA VAL A 32 -1.05 6.99 26.34
C VAL A 32 -0.95 7.40 27.81
N GLY A 33 0.03 6.85 28.52
CA GLY A 33 0.30 7.19 29.92
C GLY A 33 -0.09 6.09 30.92
N GLU A 34 0.11 6.35 32.21
CA GLU A 34 -0.09 5.35 33.27
C GLU A 34 -1.55 4.89 33.44
N ASN A 35 -2.52 5.73 33.09
CA ASN A 35 -3.95 5.40 33.10
C ASN A 35 -4.53 5.22 31.70
N ALA A 36 -3.71 4.75 30.75
CA ALA A 36 -4.11 4.58 29.38
C ALA A 36 -5.25 3.55 29.22
N GLN A 37 -6.25 3.91 28.42
CA GLN A 37 -7.26 2.95 27.97
C GLN A 37 -6.63 1.90 27.05
N PRO A 38 -7.17 0.68 27.02
CA PRO A 38 -6.73 -0.31 26.03
C PRO A 38 -6.97 0.20 24.60
N LEU A 39 -6.00 -0.03 23.73
CA LEU A 39 -6.18 0.27 22.30
C LEU A 39 -7.37 -0.52 21.74
N PRO A 40 -8.15 0.09 20.84
CA PRO A 40 -9.21 -0.64 20.16
C PRO A 40 -8.61 -1.84 19.40
N PRO A 41 -9.33 -2.96 19.31
CA PRO A 41 -8.86 -4.13 18.57
C PRO A 41 -8.70 -3.80 17.08
N LEU A 42 -7.70 -4.41 16.44
CA LEU A 42 -7.60 -4.36 14.99
C LEU A 42 -8.72 -5.21 14.37
N TYR A 43 -9.57 -4.60 13.57
CA TYR A 43 -10.65 -5.28 12.83
C TYR A 43 -10.07 -6.06 11.63
N GLY A 44 -9.27 -7.09 11.93
CA GLY A 44 -8.49 -7.83 10.93
C GLY A 44 -9.35 -8.47 9.84
N ASP A 45 -10.46 -9.09 10.22
CA ASP A 45 -11.35 -9.78 9.27
C ASP A 45 -12.02 -8.80 8.30
N GLU A 46 -12.45 -7.63 8.79
CA GLU A 46 -13.02 -6.58 7.96
C GLU A 46 -11.97 -6.00 6.99
N HIS A 47 -10.73 -5.82 7.44
CA HIS A 47 -9.64 -5.39 6.58
C HIS A 47 -9.33 -6.43 5.51
N ILE A 48 -9.27 -7.73 5.86
CA ILE A 48 -9.08 -8.81 4.90
C ILE A 48 -10.21 -8.84 3.86
N ALA A 49 -11.47 -8.75 4.31
CA ALA A 49 -12.63 -8.72 3.43
C ALA A 49 -12.57 -7.51 2.47
N TYR A 50 -12.23 -6.33 2.96
CA TYR A 50 -12.06 -5.13 2.16
C TYR A 50 -10.95 -5.30 1.11
N LEU A 51 -9.76 -5.75 1.50
CA LEU A 51 -8.63 -5.95 0.59
C LEU A 51 -8.93 -6.97 -0.50
N ARG A 52 -9.60 -8.08 -0.15
CA ARG A 52 -10.01 -9.10 -1.14
C ARG A 52 -11.05 -8.58 -2.12
N ARG A 53 -11.94 -7.69 -1.70
CA ARG A 53 -12.91 -7.02 -2.58
C ARG A 53 -12.21 -6.14 -3.63
N LEU A 54 -11.10 -5.47 -3.27
CA LEU A 54 -10.32 -4.67 -4.22
C LEU A 54 -9.63 -5.49 -5.32
N LEU A 55 -9.58 -6.81 -5.20
CA LEU A 55 -9.09 -7.71 -6.25
C LEU A 55 -10.19 -8.09 -7.28
N GLN A 56 -11.41 -7.62 -7.10
CA GLN A 56 -12.51 -7.77 -8.05
C GLN A 56 -12.54 -6.56 -9.00
N PRO A 57 -13.39 -6.57 -10.05
CA PRO A 57 -13.55 -5.41 -10.90
C PRO A 57 -13.85 -4.16 -10.10
N LEU A 58 -13.04 -3.14 -10.26
CA LEU A 58 -13.15 -1.91 -9.52
C LEU A 58 -14.21 -1.00 -10.12
N PRO A 59 -14.99 -0.28 -9.30
CA PRO A 59 -15.97 0.69 -9.80
C PRO A 59 -15.30 1.89 -10.48
N ALA A 60 -16.08 2.61 -11.31
CA ALA A 60 -15.59 3.69 -12.16
C ALA A 60 -14.71 4.77 -11.47
N PRO A 61 -14.91 5.16 -10.22
CA PRO A 61 -14.01 6.13 -9.56
C PRO A 61 -12.54 5.69 -9.48
N TYR A 62 -12.27 4.38 -9.55
CA TYR A 62 -10.91 3.85 -9.53
C TYR A 62 -10.15 3.98 -10.86
N VAL A 63 -10.77 4.52 -11.91
CA VAL A 63 -10.09 4.74 -13.20
C VAL A 63 -8.86 5.66 -13.06
N THR A 64 -8.86 6.56 -12.08
CA THR A 64 -7.71 7.42 -11.76
C THR A 64 -6.48 6.64 -11.31
N PHE A 65 -6.64 5.38 -10.88
CA PHE A 65 -5.55 4.49 -10.50
C PHE A 65 -5.02 3.63 -11.65
N ASP A 66 -5.41 3.92 -12.89
CA ASP A 66 -5.00 3.12 -14.05
C ASP A 66 -3.48 3.03 -14.23
N SER A 67 -2.76 4.10 -13.92
CA SER A 67 -1.30 4.13 -13.91
C SER A 67 -0.65 3.64 -12.60
N ASN A 68 -1.44 3.21 -11.62
CA ASN A 68 -0.99 2.79 -10.30
C ASN A 68 -1.43 1.36 -9.94
N ARG A 69 -1.79 0.54 -10.92
CA ARG A 69 -2.28 -0.84 -10.67
C ARG A 69 -1.23 -1.73 -10.02
N ALA A 70 0.05 -1.56 -10.39
CA ALA A 70 1.16 -2.27 -9.74
C ALA A 70 1.23 -1.93 -8.25
N TRP A 71 1.06 -0.66 -7.88
CA TRP A 71 1.02 -0.20 -6.50
C TRP A 71 -0.18 -0.75 -5.73
N MET A 72 -1.36 -0.73 -6.34
CA MET A 72 -2.56 -1.29 -5.71
C MET A 72 -2.35 -2.77 -5.38
N LEU A 73 -1.79 -3.52 -6.32
CA LEU A 73 -1.55 -4.94 -6.10
C LEU A 73 -0.50 -5.18 -5.01
N TYR A 74 0.56 -4.37 -4.97
CA TYR A 74 1.58 -4.41 -3.92
C TYR A 74 0.96 -4.13 -2.54
N TRP A 75 0.21 -3.05 -2.41
CA TRP A 75 -0.42 -2.70 -1.12
C TRP A 75 -1.39 -3.78 -0.65
N ILE A 76 -2.20 -4.33 -1.53
CA ILE A 76 -3.15 -5.40 -1.19
C ILE A 76 -2.40 -6.66 -0.76
N ALA A 77 -1.43 -7.12 -1.55
CA ALA A 77 -0.67 -8.33 -1.26
C ALA A 77 0.11 -8.20 0.06
N HIS A 78 0.78 -7.06 0.27
CA HIS A 78 1.56 -6.80 1.48
C HIS A 78 0.66 -6.69 2.71
N SER A 79 -0.45 -5.97 2.63
CA SER A 79 -1.40 -5.86 3.74
C SER A 79 -2.00 -7.21 4.11
N LEU A 80 -2.36 -8.04 3.13
CA LEU A 80 -2.88 -9.38 3.38
C LEU A 80 -1.82 -10.30 4.00
N ASP A 81 -0.56 -10.17 3.59
CA ASP A 81 0.55 -10.92 4.19
C ASP A 81 0.76 -10.55 5.66
N LEU A 82 0.79 -9.26 5.98
CA LEU A 82 0.89 -8.74 7.35
C LEU A 82 -0.30 -9.18 8.22
N LEU A 83 -1.50 -9.27 7.66
CA LEU A 83 -2.71 -9.78 8.33
C LEU A 83 -2.74 -11.32 8.40
N ARG A 84 -1.66 -12.01 8.00
CA ARG A 84 -1.55 -13.48 7.97
C ARG A 84 -2.62 -14.17 7.11
N ALA A 85 -3.12 -13.49 6.09
CA ALA A 85 -4.11 -13.97 5.13
C ALA A 85 -3.61 -13.86 3.67
N PRO A 86 -2.37 -14.33 3.37
CA PRO A 86 -1.74 -14.12 2.06
C PRO A 86 -2.58 -14.69 0.91
N LEU A 87 -2.36 -14.13 -0.28
CA LEU A 87 -2.97 -14.65 -1.49
C LEU A 87 -2.38 -16.03 -1.81
N ARG A 88 -3.26 -16.99 -2.15
CA ARG A 88 -2.87 -18.36 -2.50
C ARG A 88 -3.69 -18.89 -3.67
N GLY A 89 -3.18 -19.94 -4.31
CA GLY A 89 -3.88 -20.65 -5.39
C GLY A 89 -4.24 -19.75 -6.56
N ALA A 90 -5.47 -19.83 -7.03
CA ALA A 90 -5.93 -19.13 -8.24
C ALA A 90 -5.80 -17.59 -8.13
N LEU A 91 -6.02 -17.00 -6.95
CA LEU A 91 -5.87 -15.56 -6.75
C LEU A 91 -4.41 -15.12 -6.83
N GLN A 92 -3.51 -15.89 -6.24
CA GLN A 92 -2.06 -15.67 -6.33
C GLN A 92 -1.58 -15.76 -7.79
N ALA A 93 -1.95 -16.82 -8.50
CA ALA A 93 -1.58 -16.99 -9.90
C ALA A 93 -2.11 -15.85 -10.79
N ARG A 94 -3.35 -15.42 -10.57
CA ARG A 94 -3.94 -14.28 -11.28
C ARG A 94 -3.20 -12.97 -10.99
N ALA A 95 -2.84 -12.72 -9.73
CA ALA A 95 -2.09 -11.53 -9.33
C ALA A 95 -0.70 -11.49 -10.00
N ILE A 96 0.03 -12.61 -9.98
CA ILE A 96 1.31 -12.75 -10.66
C ILE A 96 1.15 -12.51 -12.17
N SER A 97 0.20 -13.19 -12.82
CA SER A 97 -0.06 -13.02 -14.26
C SER A 97 -0.38 -11.57 -14.60
N THR A 98 -1.17 -10.89 -13.77
CA THR A 98 -1.51 -9.47 -13.98
C THR A 98 -0.26 -8.59 -13.93
N LEU A 99 0.62 -8.78 -12.96
CA LEU A 99 1.88 -8.01 -12.88
C LEU A 99 2.79 -8.27 -14.07
N LEU A 100 2.93 -9.52 -14.50
CA LEU A 100 3.76 -9.86 -15.65
C LEU A 100 3.25 -9.20 -16.94
N HIS A 101 1.95 -8.94 -17.08
CA HIS A 101 1.40 -8.16 -18.21
C HIS A 101 1.77 -6.67 -18.17
N PHE A 102 2.28 -6.17 -17.05
CA PHE A 102 2.76 -4.78 -16.93
C PHE A 102 4.26 -4.66 -17.25
N GLN A 103 4.93 -5.78 -17.48
CA GLN A 103 6.35 -5.78 -17.83
C GLN A 103 6.57 -5.14 -19.20
N SER A 104 7.50 -4.19 -19.25
CA SER A 104 7.89 -3.55 -20.49
C SER A 104 8.86 -4.42 -21.29
N PRO A 105 8.73 -4.48 -22.62
CA PRO A 105 9.69 -5.20 -23.47
C PRO A 105 11.13 -4.61 -23.39
N HIS A 106 11.25 -3.38 -22.89
CA HIS A 106 12.53 -2.70 -22.71
C HIS A 106 13.06 -2.82 -21.26
N GLY A 107 12.46 -3.67 -20.45
CA GLY A 107 12.78 -3.85 -19.03
C GLY A 107 11.93 -3.00 -18.09
N GLY A 108 11.84 -3.45 -16.83
CA GLY A 108 11.02 -2.83 -15.82
C GLY A 108 9.52 -3.06 -16.00
N PHE A 109 8.72 -2.37 -15.20
CA PHE A 109 7.26 -2.50 -15.17
C PHE A 109 6.59 -1.13 -15.30
N GLY A 110 5.50 -1.09 -16.05
CA GLY A 110 4.58 0.04 -16.10
C GLY A 110 3.58 0.02 -14.94
N GLY A 111 2.77 1.05 -14.85
CA GLY A 111 1.68 1.13 -13.86
C GLY A 111 0.46 0.29 -14.25
N GLY A 112 0.38 -0.14 -15.52
CA GLY A 112 -0.65 -0.97 -16.11
C GLY A 112 -0.21 -1.55 -17.44
N PRO A 113 -1.10 -2.31 -18.17
CA PRO A 113 -0.78 -2.91 -19.43
C PRO A 113 -0.37 -1.87 -20.49
N ALA A 114 0.66 -2.18 -21.29
CA ALA A 114 1.16 -1.32 -22.38
C ALA A 114 1.61 0.08 -21.96
N GLN A 115 1.80 0.32 -20.67
CA GLN A 115 2.37 1.56 -20.15
C GLN A 115 3.90 1.47 -20.11
N MET A 116 4.57 2.62 -20.20
CA MET A 116 6.01 2.69 -20.14
C MET A 116 6.53 2.25 -18.76
N GLY A 117 7.57 1.42 -18.76
CA GLY A 117 8.26 1.03 -17.52
C GLY A 117 8.97 2.21 -16.87
N HIS A 118 8.84 2.34 -15.56
CA HIS A 118 9.56 3.33 -14.77
C HIS A 118 9.86 2.83 -13.35
N LEU A 119 10.79 3.49 -12.67
CA LEU A 119 11.32 3.04 -11.38
C LEU A 119 10.24 2.78 -10.33
N MET A 120 9.25 3.65 -10.20
CA MET A 120 8.20 3.54 -9.18
C MET A 120 7.35 2.28 -9.37
N SER A 121 6.83 2.05 -10.58
CA SER A 121 6.03 0.86 -10.90
C SER A 121 6.86 -0.41 -10.85
N THR A 122 8.13 -0.35 -11.25
CA THR A 122 9.07 -1.48 -11.18
C THR A 122 9.28 -1.90 -9.73
N TYR A 123 9.53 -0.94 -8.82
CA TYR A 123 9.65 -1.21 -7.39
C TYR A 123 8.39 -1.92 -6.85
N ALA A 124 7.21 -1.37 -7.12
CA ALA A 124 5.95 -1.93 -6.63
C ALA A 124 5.70 -3.35 -7.17
N ALA A 125 5.93 -3.56 -8.47
CA ALA A 125 5.75 -4.87 -9.10
C ALA A 125 6.72 -5.92 -8.55
N VAL A 126 8.00 -5.58 -8.41
CA VAL A 126 9.03 -6.50 -7.89
C VAL A 126 8.73 -6.87 -6.44
N CYS A 127 8.39 -5.89 -5.59
CA CYS A 127 8.02 -6.16 -4.20
C CYS A 127 6.76 -7.05 -4.12
N ALA A 128 5.75 -6.79 -4.94
CA ALA A 128 4.53 -7.61 -4.98
C ALA A 128 4.83 -9.05 -5.44
N LEU A 129 5.64 -9.22 -6.48
CA LEU A 129 6.04 -10.54 -6.99
C LEU A 129 6.83 -11.34 -5.93
N ALA A 130 7.72 -10.68 -5.19
CA ALA A 130 8.46 -11.29 -4.09
C ALA A 130 7.52 -11.78 -2.97
N ILE A 131 6.54 -10.96 -2.55
CA ILE A 131 5.53 -11.33 -1.55
C ILE A 131 4.67 -12.50 -2.06
N LEU A 132 4.34 -12.51 -3.36
CA LEU A 132 3.59 -13.56 -4.01
C LEU A 132 4.41 -14.84 -4.25
N GLY A 133 5.69 -14.87 -3.85
CA GLY A 133 6.55 -16.05 -3.93
C GLY A 133 7.10 -16.34 -5.33
N LEU A 134 7.05 -15.38 -6.26
CA LEU A 134 7.72 -15.51 -7.53
C LEU A 134 9.22 -15.18 -7.35
N SER A 135 10.08 -16.13 -7.68
CA SER A 135 11.52 -15.88 -7.68
C SER A 135 11.90 -14.84 -8.72
N LEU A 136 12.73 -13.87 -8.33
CA LEU A 136 13.22 -12.81 -9.22
C LEU A 136 14.06 -13.34 -10.40
N ILE A 137 14.51 -14.60 -10.35
CA ILE A 137 15.22 -15.28 -11.44
C ILE A 137 14.32 -15.46 -12.68
N HIS A 138 12.99 -15.39 -12.53
CA HIS A 138 12.03 -15.55 -13.62
C HIS A 138 11.53 -14.20 -14.19
N ILE A 139 12.08 -13.09 -13.73
CA ILE A 139 11.79 -11.75 -14.25
C ILE A 139 12.92 -11.41 -15.21
N SER A 140 12.82 -11.91 -16.42
CA SER A 140 13.76 -11.64 -17.54
C SER A 140 13.23 -10.58 -18.46
#